data_342ea86779401291bcc7bc0f7a544e00
#
_entry.id   342ea86779401291bcc7bc0f7a544e00
#
_cell.length_a   1.000
_cell.length_b   1.000
_cell.length_c   1.000
_cell.angle_alpha   90.00
_cell.angle_beta   90.00
_cell.angle_gamma   90.00
#
_symmetry.space_group_name_H-M   'P 1'
#
loop_
_entity.id
_entity.type
_entity.pdbx_description
1 polymer ?
#
loop_
_entity_poly.entity_id
_entity_poly.type
_entity_poly.pdbx_seq_one_letter_code
_entity_poly.pdbx_strand_id
1 'polypeptide(L)'
;MKKLYFFSALLIVTLLVTGCGSSKRIVCSQKVSIVDVDMIIDYENDKLSAMGLKYTMDLSDYNDEQINQVTSQNLCSSVQAAMSTYSDAFTNCKQNMEGKTLVITADFILEKLPGYQKGVDEKMEDAIKGLEAQGYKCTK
;
A
#
# COMPACT_ATOMS: atom_id res chain seq x y z
N MET A 1 40.67 -2.25 -15.98
CA MET A 1 39.74 -2.95 -16.88
C MET A 1 38.73 -3.89 -16.21
N LYS A 2 38.66 -3.98 -14.87
CA LYS A 2 37.69 -4.84 -14.19
C LYS A 2 36.37 -4.17 -13.81
N LYS A 3 36.19 -2.89 -14.13
CA LYS A 3 34.96 -2.12 -13.76
C LYS A 3 33.88 -2.06 -14.84
N LEU A 4 34.15 -2.55 -16.04
CA LEU A 4 33.20 -2.46 -17.15
C LEU A 4 32.19 -3.62 -17.22
N TYR A 5 32.53 -4.75 -16.60
CA TYR A 5 31.66 -5.93 -16.66
C TYR A 5 30.53 -5.92 -15.60
N PHE A 6 30.65 -5.08 -14.57
CA PHE A 6 29.62 -4.99 -13.54
C PHE A 6 28.38 -4.21 -14.00
N PHE A 7 28.57 -3.27 -14.91
CA PHE A 7 27.44 -2.49 -15.47
C PHE A 7 26.63 -3.28 -16.51
N SER A 8 27.29 -4.21 -17.20
CA SER A 8 26.62 -5.02 -18.24
C SER A 8 25.73 -6.12 -17.61
N ALA A 9 26.10 -6.64 -16.45
CA ALA A 9 25.32 -7.65 -15.75
C ALA A 9 24.06 -7.06 -15.10
N LEU A 10 24.12 -5.79 -14.66
CA LEU A 10 22.97 -5.11 -14.06
C LEU A 10 21.91 -4.74 -15.11
N LEU A 11 22.33 -4.48 -16.34
CA LEU A 11 21.42 -4.13 -17.44
C LEU A 11 20.64 -5.33 -17.98
N ILE A 12 21.19 -6.55 -17.81
CA ILE A 12 20.55 -7.79 -18.27
C ILE A 12 19.47 -8.23 -17.28
N VAL A 13 19.63 -7.94 -15.98
CA VAL A 13 18.65 -8.30 -14.96
C VAL A 13 17.39 -7.43 -15.06
N THR A 14 17.51 -6.18 -15.53
CA THR A 14 16.35 -5.30 -15.71
C THR A 14 15.50 -5.65 -16.94
N LEU A 15 16.05 -6.38 -17.91
CA LEU A 15 15.31 -6.80 -19.09
C LEU A 15 14.52 -8.11 -18.91
N LEU A 16 14.78 -8.86 -17.84
CA LEU A 16 14.07 -10.11 -17.53
C LEU A 16 12.81 -9.90 -16.68
N VAL A 17 12.56 -8.67 -16.19
CA VAL A 17 11.36 -8.35 -15.41
C VAL A 17 10.21 -7.83 -16.28
N THR A 18 10.41 -7.65 -17.57
CA THR A 18 9.32 -7.47 -18.52
C THR A 18 8.71 -8.81 -18.92
N GLY A 19 8.36 -9.61 -17.90
CA GLY A 19 7.62 -10.85 -18.10
C GLY A 19 6.26 -10.57 -18.72
N CYS A 20 5.87 -11.41 -19.67
CA CYS A 20 4.60 -11.42 -20.36
C CYS A 20 3.41 -11.51 -19.39
N GLY A 21 2.93 -10.37 -18.91
CA GLY A 21 1.73 -10.24 -18.08
C GLY A 21 1.38 -8.77 -17.94
N SER A 22 0.15 -8.38 -18.18
CA SER A 22 -0.30 -7.03 -17.89
C SER A 22 -0.55 -6.89 -16.39
N SER A 23 0.51 -6.70 -15.59
CA SER A 23 0.38 -6.29 -14.20
C SER A 23 0.32 -4.77 -14.13
N LYS A 24 -0.67 -4.24 -13.41
CA LYS A 24 -0.86 -2.80 -13.20
C LYS A 24 -0.99 -2.53 -11.72
N ARG A 25 -0.29 -1.52 -11.25
CA ARG A 25 -0.42 -1.02 -9.87
C ARG A 25 -1.02 0.37 -9.89
N ILE A 26 -2.03 0.56 -9.06
CA ILE A 26 -2.64 1.85 -8.79
C ILE A 26 -2.35 2.21 -7.35
N VAL A 27 -1.97 3.45 -7.13
CA VAL A 27 -1.87 4.01 -5.78
C VAL A 27 -2.86 5.16 -5.67
N CYS A 28 -3.82 5.02 -4.76
CA CYS A 28 -4.78 6.05 -4.44
C CYS A 28 -4.44 6.65 -3.08
N SER A 29 -4.11 7.93 -3.07
CA SER A 29 -3.60 8.63 -1.89
C SER A 29 -4.59 9.66 -1.39
N GLN A 30 -4.69 9.79 -0.08
CA GLN A 30 -5.46 10.82 0.61
C GLN A 30 -4.66 11.32 1.81
N LYS A 31 -4.68 12.64 2.03
CA LYS A 31 -4.09 13.24 3.22
C LYS A 31 -5.18 13.59 4.22
N VAL A 32 -5.06 13.07 5.42
CA VAL A 32 -5.96 13.35 6.54
C VAL A 32 -5.14 13.90 7.70
N SER A 33 -5.18 15.21 7.89
CA SER A 33 -4.34 15.91 8.88
C SER A 33 -2.84 15.68 8.60
N ILE A 34 -2.12 15.06 9.52
CA ILE A 34 -0.69 14.73 9.40
C ILE A 34 -0.43 13.33 8.82
N VAL A 35 -1.48 12.62 8.46
CA VAL A 35 -1.40 11.24 7.97
C VAL A 35 -1.65 11.20 6.47
N ASP A 36 -0.71 10.65 5.73
CA ASP A 36 -0.91 10.26 4.34
C ASP A 36 -1.36 8.81 4.29
N VAL A 37 -2.46 8.55 3.60
CA VAL A 37 -3.06 7.23 3.45
C VAL A 37 -2.97 6.82 1.99
N ASP A 38 -2.24 5.75 1.71
CA ASP A 38 -2.12 5.16 0.38
C ASP A 38 -2.85 3.82 0.33
N MET A 39 -3.81 3.70 -0.56
CA MET A 39 -4.42 2.45 -0.94
C MET A 39 -3.68 1.91 -2.17
N ILE A 40 -3.06 0.77 -2.05
CA ILE A 40 -2.27 0.14 -3.11
C ILE A 40 -3.07 -1.01 -3.68
N ILE A 41 -3.36 -0.96 -4.97
CA ILE A 41 -4.22 -1.93 -5.64
C ILE A 41 -3.46 -2.50 -6.84
N ASP A 42 -3.27 -3.80 -6.85
CA ASP A 42 -2.61 -4.51 -7.93
C ASP A 42 -3.63 -5.29 -8.76
N TYR A 43 -3.52 -5.15 -10.06
CA TYR A 43 -4.29 -5.91 -11.05
C TYR A 43 -3.36 -6.75 -11.89
N GLU A 44 -3.80 -7.95 -12.19
CA GLU A 44 -3.10 -8.89 -13.07
C GLU A 44 -4.11 -9.44 -14.09
N ASN A 45 -3.85 -9.17 -15.38
CA ASN A 45 -4.78 -9.52 -16.47
C ASN A 45 -6.22 -9.01 -16.22
N ASP A 46 -6.34 -7.72 -15.86
CA ASP A 46 -7.60 -7.03 -15.54
C ASP A 46 -8.38 -7.62 -14.34
N LYS A 47 -7.72 -8.44 -13.52
CA LYS A 47 -8.27 -8.99 -12.28
C LYS A 47 -7.55 -8.43 -11.08
N LEU A 48 -8.29 -8.11 -10.05
CA LEU A 48 -7.72 -7.70 -8.77
C LEU A 48 -6.85 -8.84 -8.21
N SER A 49 -5.55 -8.60 -8.03
CA SER A 49 -4.58 -9.60 -7.57
C SER A 49 -4.09 -9.37 -6.15
N ALA A 50 -4.00 -8.10 -5.72
CA ALA A 50 -3.62 -7.75 -4.36
C ALA A 50 -4.16 -6.38 -3.98
N MET A 51 -4.35 -6.15 -2.69
CA MET A 51 -4.73 -4.88 -2.12
C MET A 51 -3.98 -4.66 -0.81
N GLY A 52 -3.43 -3.48 -0.64
CA GLY A 52 -2.67 -3.11 0.54
C GLY A 52 -2.97 -1.69 0.98
N LEU A 53 -2.50 -1.37 2.16
CA LEU A 53 -2.68 -0.08 2.79
C LEU A 53 -1.34 0.39 3.36
N LYS A 54 -1.05 1.66 3.20
CA LYS A 54 0.11 2.31 3.82
C LYS A 54 -0.32 3.63 4.46
N TYR A 55 -0.11 3.74 5.76
CA TYR A 55 -0.18 5.01 6.49
C TYR A 55 1.23 5.56 6.67
N THR A 56 1.39 6.84 6.41
CA THR A 56 2.64 7.56 6.65
C THR A 56 2.34 8.78 7.48
N MET A 57 3.00 8.89 8.63
CA MET A 57 2.80 10.00 9.57
C MET A 57 4.14 10.68 9.84
N ASP A 58 4.23 11.96 9.50
CA ASP A 58 5.40 12.78 9.79
C ASP A 58 5.34 13.27 11.25
N LEU A 59 6.28 12.80 12.05
CA LEU A 59 6.42 13.15 13.47
C LEU A 59 7.58 14.10 13.73
N SER A 60 8.07 14.82 12.70
CA SER A 60 9.21 15.73 12.81
C SER A 60 9.01 16.86 13.80
N ASP A 61 7.76 17.32 13.96
CA ASP A 61 7.38 18.38 14.88
C ASP A 61 7.19 17.91 16.34
N TYR A 62 7.28 16.58 16.56
CA TYR A 62 7.12 15.99 17.89
C TYR A 62 8.46 15.75 18.56
N ASN A 63 8.49 15.88 19.89
CA ASN A 63 9.68 15.52 20.67
C ASN A 63 9.77 13.99 20.86
N ASP A 64 10.93 13.52 21.32
CA ASP A 64 11.21 12.08 21.45
C ASP A 64 10.26 11.38 22.43
N GLU A 65 9.81 12.06 23.48
CA GLU A 65 8.85 11.51 24.45
C GLU A 65 7.48 11.28 23.81
N GLN A 66 7.00 12.25 23.03
CA GLN A 66 5.75 12.15 22.29
C GLN A 66 5.81 11.05 21.22
N ILE A 67 6.95 10.96 20.51
CA ILE A 67 7.18 9.90 19.53
C ILE A 67 7.13 8.54 20.22
N ASN A 68 7.80 8.37 21.35
CA ASN A 68 7.80 7.13 22.12
C ASN A 68 6.40 6.77 22.62
N GLN A 69 5.58 7.73 23.04
CA GLN A 69 4.18 7.49 23.44
C GLN A 69 3.35 6.96 22.29
N VAL A 70 3.51 7.50 21.09
CA VAL A 70 2.79 7.05 19.88
C VAL A 70 3.25 5.67 19.45
N THR A 71 4.58 5.46 19.38
CA THR A 71 5.15 4.22 18.86
C THR A 71 5.07 3.04 19.82
N SER A 72 4.90 3.27 21.12
CA SER A 72 4.66 2.23 22.11
C SER A 72 3.25 1.62 22.04
N GLN A 73 2.32 2.28 21.34
CA GLN A 73 0.97 1.78 21.15
C GLN A 73 0.92 0.75 20.01
N ASN A 74 0.01 -0.20 20.12
CA ASN A 74 -0.28 -1.12 19.02
C ASN A 74 -1.20 -0.43 18.00
N LEU A 75 -0.60 0.34 17.09
CA LEU A 75 -1.34 1.09 16.08
C LEU A 75 -1.97 0.18 15.01
N CYS A 76 -1.41 -1.00 14.80
CA CYS A 76 -2.03 -2.00 13.93
C CYS A 76 -3.43 -2.40 14.41
N SER A 77 -3.61 -2.62 15.71
CA SER A 77 -4.94 -2.91 16.27
C SER A 77 -5.89 -1.73 16.13
N SER A 78 -5.39 -0.51 16.30
CA SER A 78 -6.19 0.71 16.14
C SER A 78 -6.63 0.92 14.70
N VAL A 79 -5.75 0.71 13.74
CA VAL A 79 -6.06 0.80 12.31
C VAL A 79 -7.07 -0.28 11.91
N GLN A 80 -6.88 -1.52 12.36
CA GLN A 80 -7.82 -2.62 12.10
C GLN A 80 -9.21 -2.32 12.66
N ALA A 81 -9.29 -1.82 13.88
CA ALA A 81 -10.56 -1.44 14.51
C ALA A 81 -11.27 -0.30 13.75
N ALA A 82 -10.50 0.68 13.26
CA ALA A 82 -11.03 1.79 12.46
C ALA A 82 -11.59 1.31 11.10
N MET A 83 -11.13 0.19 10.60
CA MET A 83 -11.57 -0.39 9.32
C MET A 83 -12.83 -1.24 9.41
N SER A 84 -13.51 -1.28 10.53
CA SER A 84 -14.77 -1.98 10.85
C SER A 84 -15.25 -3.05 9.84
N THR A 85 -15.76 -2.64 8.68
CA THR A 85 -16.29 -3.52 7.62
C THR A 85 -15.21 -4.40 6.98
N TYR A 86 -13.95 -3.97 6.99
CA TYR A 86 -12.81 -4.66 6.37
C TYR A 86 -11.89 -5.33 7.39
N SER A 87 -12.22 -5.29 8.67
CA SER A 87 -11.36 -5.78 9.74
C SER A 87 -10.99 -7.25 9.60
N ASP A 88 -11.90 -8.09 9.10
CA ASP A 88 -11.66 -9.52 8.89
C ASP A 88 -10.71 -9.81 7.72
N ALA A 89 -10.63 -8.89 6.76
CA ALA A 89 -9.74 -8.99 5.62
C ALA A 89 -8.33 -8.45 5.92
N PHE A 90 -8.18 -7.65 6.99
CA PHE A 90 -6.95 -7.00 7.37
C PHE A 90 -5.92 -7.99 7.90
N THR A 91 -4.71 -7.99 7.34
CA THR A 91 -3.64 -8.92 7.69
C THR A 91 -2.25 -8.33 7.47
N ASN A 92 -1.22 -9.01 7.98
CA ASN A 92 0.18 -8.63 7.80
C ASN A 92 0.50 -7.18 8.18
N CYS A 93 -0.17 -6.65 9.20
CA CYS A 93 0.11 -5.30 9.65
C CYS A 93 1.46 -5.19 10.33
N LYS A 94 2.22 -4.19 9.90
CA LYS A 94 3.54 -3.85 10.45
C LYS A 94 3.59 -2.36 10.71
N GLN A 95 4.14 -1.98 11.85
CA GLN A 95 4.48 -0.59 12.13
C GLN A 95 5.99 -0.46 12.25
N ASN A 96 6.55 0.58 11.64
CA ASN A 96 7.98 0.82 11.60
C ASN A 96 8.28 2.31 11.66
N MET A 97 9.41 2.68 12.26
CA MET A 97 9.91 4.04 12.26
C MET A 97 11.04 4.18 11.24
N GLU A 98 10.92 5.15 10.36
CA GLU A 98 11.94 5.57 9.40
C GLU A 98 12.37 7.01 9.77
N GLY A 99 13.40 7.14 10.62
CA GLY A 99 13.74 8.45 11.21
C GLY A 99 12.61 8.93 12.13
N LYS A 100 12.03 10.09 11.83
CA LYS A 100 10.84 10.64 12.52
C LYS A 100 9.53 10.40 11.75
N THR A 101 9.54 9.51 10.78
CA THR A 101 8.34 9.13 10.02
C THR A 101 7.87 7.75 10.49
N LEU A 102 6.64 7.69 10.97
CA LEU A 102 5.97 6.43 11.29
C LEU A 102 5.28 5.89 10.04
N VAL A 103 5.59 4.64 9.71
CA VAL A 103 4.99 3.92 8.59
C VAL A 103 4.25 2.70 9.10
N ILE A 104 2.99 2.57 8.73
CA ILE A 104 2.17 1.38 9.01
C ILE A 104 1.74 0.81 7.66
N THR A 105 2.01 -0.46 7.44
CA THR A 105 1.61 -1.19 6.24
C THR A 105 0.75 -2.38 6.61
N ALA A 106 -0.21 -2.68 5.77
CA ALA A 106 -1.04 -3.87 5.91
C ALA A 106 -1.49 -4.38 4.55
N ASP A 107 -1.86 -5.65 4.50
CA ASP A 107 -2.45 -6.29 3.33
C ASP A 107 -3.91 -6.65 3.61
N PHE A 108 -4.67 -6.88 2.54
CA PHE A 108 -6.03 -7.40 2.63
C PHE A 108 -6.13 -8.79 2.02
N ILE A 109 -6.82 -9.68 2.72
CA ILE A 109 -7.22 -10.98 2.18
C ILE A 109 -8.42 -10.74 1.28
N LEU A 110 -8.23 -10.85 -0.04
CA LEU A 110 -9.24 -10.48 -1.04
C LEU A 110 -10.55 -11.23 -0.84
N GLU A 111 -10.48 -12.53 -0.55
CA GLU A 111 -11.66 -13.39 -0.35
C GLU A 111 -12.53 -12.98 0.83
N LYS A 112 -11.99 -12.16 1.73
CA LYS A 112 -12.71 -11.63 2.90
C LYS A 112 -13.21 -10.20 2.70
N LEU A 113 -12.90 -9.58 1.56
CA LEU A 113 -13.41 -8.26 1.22
C LEU A 113 -14.90 -8.35 0.86
N PRO A 114 -15.74 -7.44 1.39
CA PRO A 114 -17.15 -7.38 1.00
C PRO A 114 -17.30 -7.14 -0.51
N GLY A 115 -18.11 -7.98 -1.16
CA GLY A 115 -18.37 -7.87 -2.59
C GLY A 115 -17.28 -8.43 -3.51
N TYR A 116 -16.15 -8.91 -2.98
CA TYR A 116 -15.13 -9.54 -3.80
C TYR A 116 -15.62 -10.89 -4.35
N GLN A 117 -15.45 -11.07 -5.66
CA GLN A 117 -15.74 -12.32 -6.35
C GLN A 117 -14.50 -12.76 -7.12
N LYS A 118 -13.97 -13.93 -6.75
CA LYS A 118 -12.78 -14.50 -7.40
C LYS A 118 -13.03 -14.75 -8.87
N GLY A 119 -12.15 -14.23 -9.71
CA GLY A 119 -12.20 -14.45 -11.16
C GLY A 119 -13.18 -13.56 -11.93
N VAL A 120 -13.89 -12.67 -11.26
CA VAL A 120 -14.68 -11.64 -11.91
C VAL A 120 -13.77 -10.48 -12.30
N ASP A 121 -13.90 -10.00 -13.52
CA ASP A 121 -13.20 -8.82 -14.00
C ASP A 121 -13.75 -7.59 -13.27
N GLU A 122 -13.03 -7.10 -12.31
CA GLU A 122 -13.32 -5.82 -11.70
C GLU A 122 -12.69 -4.72 -12.57
N LYS A 123 -13.53 -3.84 -13.08
CA LYS A 123 -13.01 -2.74 -13.90
C LYS A 123 -12.21 -1.79 -13.02
N MET A 124 -10.92 -1.74 -13.27
CA MET A 124 -9.97 -0.85 -12.60
C MET A 124 -10.47 0.60 -12.55
N GLU A 125 -11.13 1.05 -13.62
CA GLU A 125 -11.68 2.40 -13.71
C GLU A 125 -12.83 2.65 -12.72
N ASP A 126 -13.64 1.64 -12.42
CA ASP A 126 -14.74 1.76 -11.45
C ASP A 126 -14.20 1.81 -10.02
N ALA A 127 -13.16 1.05 -9.71
CA ALA A 127 -12.46 1.11 -8.42
C ALA A 127 -11.81 2.49 -8.21
N ILE A 128 -11.14 3.03 -9.23
CA ILE A 128 -10.56 4.38 -9.20
C ILE A 128 -11.65 5.42 -8.94
N LYS A 129 -12.74 5.41 -9.70
CA LYS A 129 -13.85 6.35 -9.51
C LYS A 129 -14.47 6.26 -8.12
N GLY A 130 -14.61 5.06 -7.57
CA GLY A 130 -15.12 4.84 -6.23
C GLY A 130 -14.23 5.46 -5.15
N LEU A 131 -12.92 5.33 -5.28
CA LEU A 131 -11.96 5.92 -4.35
C LEU A 131 -11.84 7.44 -4.54
N GLU A 132 -11.85 7.93 -5.78
CA GLU A 132 -11.84 9.37 -6.06
C GLU A 132 -13.09 10.06 -5.52
N ALA A 133 -14.26 9.41 -5.56
CA ALA A 133 -15.48 9.90 -4.94
C ALA A 133 -15.38 10.00 -3.41
N GLN A 134 -14.48 9.25 -2.78
CA GLN A 134 -14.16 9.30 -1.34
C GLN A 134 -13.05 10.30 -1.01
N GLY A 135 -12.54 11.04 -1.99
CA GLY A 135 -11.51 12.06 -1.81
C GLY A 135 -10.08 11.59 -2.04
N TYR A 136 -9.87 10.37 -2.50
CA TYR A 136 -8.55 9.88 -2.90
C TYR A 136 -8.13 10.47 -4.26
N LYS A 137 -6.83 10.58 -4.46
CA LYS A 137 -6.21 10.89 -5.76
C LYS A 137 -5.45 9.66 -6.21
N CYS A 138 -5.85 9.11 -7.36
CA CYS A 138 -5.27 7.88 -7.88
C CYS A 138 -4.24 8.17 -8.98
N THR A 139 -3.11 7.46 -8.94
CA THR A 139 -2.08 7.43 -9.98
C THR A 139 -1.98 6.04 -10.57
N LYS A 140 -1.84 5.96 -11.90
CA LYS A 140 -1.65 4.71 -12.66
C LYS A 140 -0.18 4.44 -12.90
#